data_6b563f91a5a49aeef65c84df8a01d268
#
_entry.id   6b563f91a5a49aeef65c84df8a01d268
#
_cell.length_a   1.000
_cell.length_b   1.000
_cell.length_c   1.000
_cell.angle_alpha   90.00
_cell.angle_beta   90.00
_cell.angle_gamma   90.00
#
_symmetry.space_group_name_H-M   'P 1'
#
loop_
_entity.id
_entity.type
_entity.pdbx_description
1 polymer ?
#
loop_
_entity_poly.entity_id
_entity_poly.type
_entity_poly.pdbx_seq_one_letter_code
_entity_poly.pdbx_strand_id
1 'polypeptide(L)'
;MPRTASARDSDPTYSEVRVRGRLSGAAAVTLPSGDEVITFRVIVDRDARQRGPAGKVRVDALECVAWTAVARRKIAAYRDGDVIEVDGWLQRRFWRAGAVPASRTEIVAREVRR
;
A
#
# COMPACT_ATOMS: atom_id res chain seq x y z
N MET A 1 -19.51 -30.90 -14.92
CA MET A 1 -18.91 -30.48 -15.07
C MET A 1 -18.01 -29.95 -14.81
N PRO A 2 -17.57 -30.01 -14.65
CA PRO A 2 -16.69 -29.36 -14.24
C PRO A 2 -16.01 -28.65 -14.91
N ARG A 3 -15.98 -28.17 -15.35
CA ARG A 3 -15.48 -27.28 -15.80
C ARG A 3 -14.25 -27.00 -15.38
N THR A 4 -13.51 -27.60 -15.21
CA THR A 4 -12.29 -27.46 -14.66
C THR A 4 -11.51 -26.31 -15.15
N ALA A 5 -10.96 -26.30 -16.35
CA ALA A 5 -10.18 -25.18 -16.81
C ALA A 5 -11.03 -23.92 -16.88
N SER A 6 -12.26 -24.06 -17.36
CA SER A 6 -13.16 -22.91 -17.42
C SER A 6 -13.48 -22.37 -16.05
N ALA A 7 -13.67 -23.24 -15.08
CA ALA A 7 -13.91 -22.79 -13.72
C ALA A 7 -12.73 -22.00 -13.19
N ARG A 8 -11.53 -22.50 -13.44
CA ARG A 8 -10.33 -21.84 -12.97
C ARG A 8 -10.14 -20.48 -13.64
N ASP A 9 -10.39 -20.41 -14.96
CA ASP A 9 -10.23 -19.17 -15.68
C ASP A 9 -11.24 -18.12 -15.24
N SER A 10 -12.41 -18.56 -14.80
CA SER A 10 -13.47 -17.66 -14.38
C SER A 10 -13.52 -17.41 -12.88
N ASP A 11 -12.69 -18.09 -12.09
CA ASP A 11 -12.63 -17.85 -10.66
C ASP A 11 -12.14 -16.44 -10.42
N PRO A 12 -12.77 -15.69 -9.52
CA PRO A 12 -12.33 -14.34 -9.25
C PRO A 12 -10.97 -14.35 -8.57
N THR A 13 -10.15 -13.41 -8.94
CA THR A 13 -8.91 -13.15 -8.22
C THR A 13 -9.12 -11.90 -7.37
N TYR A 14 -8.38 -11.81 -6.29
CA TYR A 14 -8.49 -10.64 -5.44
C TYR A 14 -7.20 -10.37 -4.69
N SER A 15 -7.09 -9.16 -4.21
CA SER A 15 -6.02 -8.74 -3.33
C SER A 15 -6.66 -7.86 -2.26
N GLU A 16 -6.46 -8.22 -1.01
CA GLU A 16 -7.00 -7.48 0.11
C GLU A 16 -5.91 -7.30 1.14
N VAL A 17 -5.75 -6.07 1.62
CA VAL A 17 -4.74 -5.73 2.61
C VAL A 17 -5.39 -4.85 3.65
N ARG A 18 -5.10 -5.13 4.90
CA ARG A 18 -5.44 -4.25 6.01
C ARG A 18 -4.22 -4.13 6.90
N VAL A 19 -3.76 -2.92 7.09
CA VAL A 19 -2.59 -2.65 7.93
C VAL A 19 -2.91 -1.54 8.91
N ARG A 20 -2.30 -1.59 10.06
CA ARG A 20 -2.41 -0.58 11.09
C ARG A 20 -1.02 -0.25 11.58
N GLY A 21 -0.69 1.02 11.59
CA GLY A 21 0.62 1.45 12.04
C GLY A 21 0.73 2.96 12.02
N ARG A 22 1.94 3.46 12.16
CA ARG A 22 2.18 4.91 12.24
C ARG A 22 2.35 5.51 10.86
N LEU A 23 1.63 6.59 10.61
CA LEU A 23 1.76 7.36 9.36
C LEU A 23 3.13 8.01 9.29
N SER A 24 3.77 7.95 8.14
CA SER A 24 5.05 8.58 7.89
C SER A 24 5.15 9.08 6.46
N GLY A 25 5.72 10.26 6.28
CA GLY A 25 6.14 10.75 4.98
C GLY A 25 5.04 11.01 3.97
N ALA A 26 3.89 11.51 4.39
CA ALA A 26 2.82 11.85 3.47
C ALA A 26 3.24 13.01 2.56
N ALA A 27 3.07 12.85 1.25
CA ALA A 27 3.44 13.86 0.26
C ALA A 27 2.47 13.83 -0.91
N ALA A 28 2.04 14.99 -1.34
CA ALA A 28 1.23 15.14 -2.53
C ALA A 28 2.13 15.01 -3.78
N VAL A 29 1.70 14.22 -4.74
CA VAL A 29 2.46 13.96 -5.96
C VAL A 29 1.51 14.09 -7.14
N THR A 30 1.97 14.77 -8.20
CA THR A 30 1.27 14.79 -9.48
C THR A 30 1.95 13.77 -10.39
N LEU A 31 1.17 12.82 -10.86
CA LEU A 31 1.67 11.78 -11.76
C LEU A 31 1.81 12.31 -13.18
N PRO A 32 2.59 11.63 -14.05
CA PRO A 32 2.66 12.03 -15.46
C PRO A 32 1.31 12.08 -16.16
N SER A 33 0.33 11.30 -15.69
CA SER A 33 -1.04 11.33 -16.22
C SER A 33 -1.79 12.61 -15.88
N GLY A 34 -1.26 13.43 -14.97
CA GLY A 34 -1.95 14.60 -14.42
C GLY A 34 -2.76 14.31 -13.18
N ASP A 35 -2.87 13.05 -12.81
CA ASP A 35 -3.59 12.67 -11.57
C ASP A 35 -2.81 13.10 -10.34
N GLU A 36 -3.52 13.57 -9.33
CA GLU A 36 -2.94 13.88 -8.03
C GLU A 36 -3.18 12.75 -7.06
N VAL A 37 -2.13 12.34 -6.38
CA VAL A 37 -2.20 11.30 -5.35
C VAL A 37 -1.46 11.78 -4.13
N ILE A 38 -1.67 11.11 -2.99
CA ILE A 38 -0.81 11.27 -1.83
C ILE A 38 -0.11 9.95 -1.60
N THR A 39 1.22 9.98 -1.59
CA THR A 39 2.03 8.83 -1.22
C THR A 39 2.38 8.95 0.26
N PHE A 40 2.42 7.82 0.94
CA PHE A 40 2.74 7.80 2.37
C PHE A 40 3.22 6.40 2.74
N ARG A 41 3.72 6.27 3.95
CA ARG A 41 4.13 4.98 4.49
C ARG A 41 3.37 4.70 5.77
N VAL A 42 3.11 3.43 6.00
CA VAL A 42 2.59 2.94 7.28
C VAL A 42 3.69 2.10 7.91
N ILE A 43 4.11 2.49 9.08
CA ILE A 43 5.17 1.82 9.82
C ILE A 43 4.53 0.81 10.75
N VAL A 44 4.76 -0.46 10.46
CA VAL A 44 4.17 -1.57 11.21
C VAL A 44 5.26 -2.28 11.99
N ASP A 45 5.05 -2.42 13.28
CA ASP A 45 6.01 -3.13 14.12
C ASP A 45 5.91 -4.63 13.86
N ARG A 46 7.06 -5.28 13.83
CA ARG A 46 7.11 -6.74 13.76
C ARG A 46 7.09 -7.32 15.17
N ASP A 47 6.24 -8.30 15.39
CA ASP A 47 6.31 -9.04 16.66
C ASP A 47 7.51 -10.00 16.62
N ALA A 48 7.76 -10.67 17.72
CA ALA A 48 8.95 -11.53 17.83
C ALA A 48 9.00 -12.63 16.78
N ARG A 49 7.84 -13.15 16.37
CA ARG A 49 7.78 -14.22 15.38
C ARG A 49 8.12 -13.73 13.99
N GLN A 50 7.91 -12.47 13.72
CA GLN A 50 8.10 -11.86 12.39
C GLN A 50 9.50 -11.33 12.19
N ARG A 51 10.35 -11.31 13.22
CA ARG A 51 11.68 -10.68 13.12
C ARG A 51 12.74 -11.57 12.49
N GLY A 52 12.45 -12.84 12.31
CA GLY A 52 13.41 -13.81 11.79
C GLY A 52 14.49 -14.17 12.80
N PRO A 53 15.43 -15.03 12.42
CA PRO A 53 16.42 -15.56 13.36
C PRO A 53 17.33 -14.50 13.97
N ALA A 54 17.69 -13.47 13.23
CA ALA A 54 18.60 -12.44 13.73
C ALA A 54 17.92 -11.40 14.63
N GLY A 55 16.60 -11.29 14.53
CA GLY A 55 15.84 -10.34 15.33
C GLY A 55 16.14 -8.87 15.08
N LYS A 56 16.81 -8.55 13.97
CA LYS A 56 17.32 -7.19 13.71
C LYS A 56 16.29 -6.26 13.10
N VAL A 57 15.44 -6.77 12.22
CA VAL A 57 14.43 -5.95 11.57
C VAL A 57 13.21 -5.88 12.47
N ARG A 58 12.90 -4.69 12.94
CA ARG A 58 11.84 -4.50 13.94
C ARG A 58 10.58 -3.89 13.38
N VAL A 59 10.67 -3.23 12.24
CA VAL A 59 9.52 -2.59 11.61
C VAL A 59 9.53 -2.85 10.11
N ASP A 60 8.36 -2.74 9.51
CA ASP A 60 8.21 -2.65 8.06
C ASP A 60 7.65 -1.29 7.73
N ALA A 61 8.26 -0.63 6.76
CA ALA A 61 7.75 0.63 6.21
C ALA A 61 7.02 0.29 4.92
N LEU A 62 5.70 0.31 4.96
CA LEU A 62 4.87 -0.14 3.84
C LEU A 62 4.46 1.06 2.99
N GLU A 63 4.81 1.01 1.70
CA GLU A 63 4.48 2.09 0.76
C GLU A 63 3.00 2.05 0.43
N CYS A 64 2.34 3.20 0.52
CA CYS A 64 0.91 3.34 0.27
C CYS A 64 0.65 4.52 -0.65
N VAL A 65 -0.47 4.49 -1.33
CA VAL A 65 -0.91 5.59 -2.18
C VAL A 65 -2.42 5.80 -2.02
N ALA A 66 -2.82 7.05 -1.90
CA ALA A 66 -4.23 7.44 -1.83
C ALA A 66 -4.60 8.17 -3.12
N TRP A 67 -5.58 7.63 -3.84
CA TRP A 67 -6.07 8.17 -5.12
C TRP A 67 -7.36 8.96 -4.96
N THR A 68 -8.30 8.46 -4.16
CA THR A 68 -9.61 9.09 -4.04
C THR A 68 -9.51 10.40 -3.27
N ALA A 69 -10.41 11.32 -3.56
CA ALA A 69 -10.46 12.59 -2.85
C ALA A 69 -10.66 12.39 -1.34
N VAL A 70 -11.49 11.41 -0.97
CA VAL A 70 -11.76 11.12 0.44
C VAL A 70 -10.50 10.63 1.13
N ALA A 71 -9.80 9.64 0.55
CA ALA A 71 -8.58 9.10 1.15
C ALA A 71 -7.50 10.18 1.23
N ARG A 72 -7.34 10.96 0.17
CA ARG A 72 -6.34 12.05 0.15
C ARG A 72 -6.61 13.09 1.23
N ARG A 73 -7.86 13.49 1.42
CA ARG A 73 -8.19 14.47 2.45
C ARG A 73 -7.92 13.95 3.84
N LYS A 74 -8.20 12.67 4.09
CA LYS A 74 -7.95 12.07 5.40
C LYS A 74 -6.46 12.05 5.70
N ILE A 75 -5.65 11.56 4.77
CA ILE A 75 -4.20 11.51 4.97
C ILE A 75 -3.63 12.92 5.17
N ALA A 76 -4.10 13.88 4.40
CA ALA A 76 -3.62 15.27 4.53
C ALA A 76 -3.96 15.88 5.89
N ALA A 77 -5.03 15.42 6.53
CA ALA A 77 -5.44 15.92 7.84
C ALA A 77 -4.71 15.23 8.99
N TYR A 78 -4.12 14.08 8.77
CA TYR A 78 -3.41 13.33 9.80
C TYR A 78 -1.98 13.83 9.93
N ARG A 79 -1.35 13.51 11.05
CA ARG A 79 0.03 13.93 11.33
C ARG A 79 0.96 12.74 11.31
N ASP A 80 2.23 12.99 10.99
CA ASP A 80 3.27 11.98 11.13
C ASP A 80 3.23 11.42 12.54
N GLY A 81 3.29 10.11 12.65
CA GLY A 81 3.23 9.42 13.93
C GLY A 81 1.82 9.02 14.36
N ASP A 82 0.78 9.57 13.73
CA ASP A 82 -0.57 9.11 14.04
C ASP A 82 -0.71 7.64 13.70
N VAL A 83 -1.38 6.90 14.57
CA VAL A 83 -1.71 5.50 14.28
C VAL A 83 -2.94 5.49 13.40
N ILE A 84 -2.79 4.91 12.22
CA ILE A 84 -3.86 4.83 11.23
C ILE A 84 -4.07 3.39 10.79
N GLU A 85 -5.25 3.14 10.25
CA GLU A 85 -5.56 1.85 9.64
C GLU A 85 -5.91 2.09 8.18
N VAL A 86 -5.33 1.27 7.31
CA VAL A 86 -5.52 1.36 5.87
C VAL A 86 -6.07 0.05 5.36
N ASP A 87 -7.18 0.10 4.65
CA ASP A 87 -7.74 -1.01 3.90
C ASP A 87 -7.57 -0.73 2.42
N GLY A 88 -7.16 -1.71 1.68
CA GLY A 88 -7.03 -1.57 0.24
C GLY A 88 -6.53 -2.85 -0.40
N TRP A 89 -5.69 -2.71 -1.40
CA TRP A 89 -5.15 -3.86 -2.11
C TRP A 89 -3.69 -3.60 -2.47
N LEU A 90 -2.96 -4.66 -2.77
CA LEU A 90 -1.59 -4.58 -3.26
C LEU A 90 -1.61 -4.37 -4.76
N GLN A 91 -0.69 -3.55 -5.24
CA GLN A 91 -0.58 -3.28 -6.66
C GLN A 91 0.89 -3.05 -7.00
N ARG A 92 1.31 -3.53 -8.16
CA ARG A 92 2.65 -3.24 -8.66
C ARG A 92 2.62 -1.92 -9.39
N ARG A 93 3.56 -1.06 -9.08
CA ARG A 93 3.75 0.18 -9.80
C ARG A 93 5.03 0.08 -10.60
N PHE A 94 4.95 0.49 -11.87
CA PHE A 94 6.07 0.43 -12.80
C PHE A 94 6.45 1.84 -13.23
N TRP A 95 7.74 2.07 -13.40
CA TRP A 95 8.26 3.32 -13.94
C TRP A 95 9.61 3.07 -14.59
N ARG A 96 10.12 4.10 -15.26
CA ARG A 96 11.45 4.01 -15.84
C ARG A 96 12.43 4.77 -14.94
N ALA A 97 13.52 4.11 -14.57
CA ALA A 97 14.62 4.72 -13.86
C ALA A 97 15.75 4.87 -14.88
N GLY A 98 15.73 5.98 -15.64
CA GLY A 98 16.61 6.12 -16.78
C GLY A 98 16.22 5.14 -17.88
N ALA A 99 17.14 4.30 -18.33
CA ALA A 99 16.88 3.28 -19.34
C ALA A 99 16.37 1.97 -18.74
N VAL A 100 16.36 1.84 -17.43
CA VAL A 100 16.05 0.58 -16.75
C VAL A 100 14.61 0.62 -16.23
N PRO A 101 13.78 -0.37 -16.55
CA PRO A 101 12.46 -0.46 -15.93
C PRO A 101 12.60 -0.78 -14.46
N ALA A 102 11.76 -0.17 -13.64
CA ALA A 102 11.72 -0.41 -12.21
C ALA A 102 10.29 -0.67 -11.78
N SER A 103 10.12 -1.35 -10.66
CA SER A 103 8.80 -1.60 -10.12
C SER A 103 8.87 -1.78 -8.61
N ARG A 104 7.74 -1.54 -7.96
CA ARG A 104 7.59 -1.87 -6.56
C ARG A 104 6.14 -2.21 -6.27
N THR A 105 5.93 -2.95 -5.20
CA THR A 105 4.60 -3.25 -4.70
C THR A 105 4.22 -2.15 -3.72
N GLU A 106 3.00 -1.65 -3.85
CA GLU A 106 2.47 -0.67 -2.92
C GLU A 106 1.04 -1.01 -2.56
N ILE A 107 0.56 -0.46 -1.45
CA ILE A 107 -0.82 -0.61 -1.02
C ILE A 107 -1.60 0.57 -1.59
N VAL A 108 -2.64 0.28 -2.36
CA VAL A 108 -3.58 1.30 -2.80
C VAL A 108 -4.63 1.43 -1.72
N ALA A 109 -4.71 2.59 -1.09
CA ALA A 109 -5.62 2.82 0.02
C ALA A 109 -7.03 3.07 -0.50
N ARG A 110 -7.96 2.17 -0.16
CA ARG A 110 -9.38 2.37 -0.43
C ARG A 110 -10.03 3.14 0.70
N GLU A 111 -9.74 2.75 1.93
CA GLU A 111 -10.24 3.42 3.12
C GLU A 111 -9.12 3.66 4.09
N VAL A 112 -9.17 4.80 4.75
CA VAL A 112 -8.19 5.19 5.76
C VAL A 112 -8.94 5.71 6.97
N ARG A 113 -8.49 5.34 8.18
CA ARG A 113 -9.08 5.84 9.43
C ARG A 113 -8.06 5.85 10.55
N ARG A 114 -8.31 6.64 11.54
CA ARG A 114 -7.50 6.64 12.77
C ARG A 114 -8.14 5.78 13.84
#